data_ef6897357912fd4363a4e053145bd843
#
_entry.id   ef6897357912fd4363a4e053145bd843
#
_cell.length_a   1.000
_cell.length_b   1.000
_cell.length_c   1.000
_cell.angle_alpha   90.00
_cell.angle_beta   90.00
_cell.angle_gamma   90.00
#
_symmetry.space_group_name_H-M   'P 1'
#
loop_
_entity.id
_entity.type
_entity.pdbx_description
1 polymer ?
#
loop_
_entity_poly.entity_id
_entity_poly.type
_entity_poly.pdbx_seq_one_letter_code
_entity_poly.pdbx_strand_id
1 'polypeptide(L)'
;MRLNRFDLNLLVALDALLTEQNTTRAGKRINLSQPAMSCALARLRSYFNDPILTQVGRNLVPTPLGTSLAQPVRELLMRTEATLDSRPNFDPGTTRRKFRIMMSDYVSTVLMAEITRRTERVAPGMTFEILPHGISPETALENGDIDLLLMPDEFLPREHPSEPLFEEYYVCLACAHHPTIGQSITQAQYLELRHVVARPGAHPQRRRAVDELYLERLGHERRIDVVVGEFNVLPQYVVGTTRIATMHYRLARLYASYMPLKILTLPFKCPPIREATAWHSHRDQDLGLAWVRQLLKVTAEELDLTAAAAATPEARTPAAALRSR
;
A
#
# COMPACT_ATOMS: atom_id res chain seq x y z
N MET A 1 -9.64 29.99 -27.44
CA MET A 1 -8.75 28.92 -26.97
C MET A 1 -8.19 28.21 -28.20
N ARG A 2 -6.87 28.21 -28.41
CA ARG A 2 -6.28 27.73 -29.69
C ARG A 2 -5.50 26.45 -29.47
N LEU A 3 -6.19 25.34 -29.10
CA LEU A 3 -5.59 24.01 -29.03
C LEU A 3 -4.90 23.59 -30.35
N ASN A 4 -5.39 24.12 -31.50
CA ASN A 4 -4.82 23.80 -32.82
C ASN A 4 -3.37 24.25 -33.05
N ARG A 5 -2.75 24.99 -32.10
CA ARG A 5 -1.36 25.46 -32.21
C ARG A 5 -0.46 24.84 -31.15
N PHE A 6 -1.00 24.04 -30.22
CA PHE A 6 -0.24 23.38 -29.19
C PHE A 6 -0.21 21.88 -29.45
N ASP A 7 0.97 21.33 -29.51
CA ASP A 7 1.20 19.89 -29.62
C ASP A 7 0.94 19.24 -28.25
N LEU A 8 -0.14 18.51 -28.11
CA LEU A 8 -0.54 17.87 -26.85
C LEU A 8 0.51 16.87 -26.34
N ASN A 9 1.36 16.30 -27.21
CA ASN A 9 2.46 15.45 -26.77
C ASN A 9 3.50 16.20 -25.93
N LEU A 10 3.55 17.53 -26.05
CA LEU A 10 4.40 18.34 -25.18
C LEU A 10 3.96 18.32 -23.71
N LEU A 11 2.71 17.99 -23.40
CA LEU A 11 2.25 17.82 -22.02
C LEU A 11 2.89 16.59 -21.37
N VAL A 12 3.04 15.50 -22.11
CA VAL A 12 3.76 14.29 -21.64
C VAL A 12 5.23 14.61 -21.36
N ALA A 13 5.86 15.40 -22.25
CA ALA A 13 7.24 15.85 -22.03
C ALA A 13 7.34 16.81 -20.84
N LEU A 14 6.36 17.70 -20.66
CA LEU A 14 6.31 18.64 -19.55
C LEU A 14 6.20 17.91 -18.20
N ASP A 15 5.27 16.96 -18.07
CA ASP A 15 5.13 16.13 -16.85
C ASP A 15 6.44 15.40 -16.52
N ALA A 16 7.04 14.73 -17.51
CA ALA A 16 8.30 14.02 -17.32
C ALA A 16 9.45 14.96 -16.88
N LEU A 17 9.52 16.17 -17.46
CA LEU A 17 10.53 17.17 -17.12
C LEU A 17 10.36 17.72 -15.70
N LEU A 18 9.13 18.03 -15.30
CA LEU A 18 8.81 18.55 -13.96
C LEU A 18 9.03 17.50 -12.87
N THR A 19 8.72 16.23 -13.17
CA THR A 19 8.93 15.11 -12.25
C THR A 19 10.42 14.78 -12.07
N GLU A 20 11.13 14.63 -13.18
CA GLU A 20 12.52 14.15 -13.16
C GLU A 20 13.54 15.27 -12.90
N GLN A 21 13.19 16.52 -13.16
CA GLN A 21 14.08 17.69 -13.06
C GLN A 21 15.45 17.45 -13.73
N ASN A 22 15.42 16.65 -14.78
CA ASN A 22 16.59 16.22 -15.55
C ASN A 22 16.17 15.77 -16.95
N THR A 23 16.70 16.40 -17.98
CA THR A 23 16.30 16.13 -19.37
C THR A 23 16.62 14.71 -19.83
N THR A 24 17.72 14.12 -19.35
CA THR A 24 18.12 12.75 -19.70
C THR A 24 17.21 11.73 -19.05
N ARG A 25 16.88 11.88 -17.75
CA ARG A 25 15.96 11.00 -17.04
C ARG A 25 14.54 11.14 -17.59
N ALA A 26 14.09 12.37 -17.82
CA ALA A 26 12.79 12.65 -18.43
C ALA A 26 12.65 11.96 -19.80
N GLY A 27 13.68 12.05 -20.66
CA GLY A 27 13.70 11.35 -21.94
C GLY A 27 13.56 9.83 -21.78
N LYS A 28 14.34 9.24 -20.88
CA LYS A 28 14.27 7.80 -20.58
C LYS A 28 12.87 7.38 -20.11
N ARG A 29 12.22 8.19 -19.26
CA ARG A 29 10.87 7.91 -18.72
C ARG A 29 9.82 7.78 -19.82
N ILE A 30 9.91 8.58 -20.88
CA ILE A 30 8.93 8.59 -21.98
C ILE A 30 9.48 8.06 -23.31
N ASN A 31 10.57 7.30 -23.26
CA ASN A 31 11.24 6.69 -24.42
C ASN A 31 11.63 7.70 -25.52
N LEU A 32 12.06 8.90 -25.12
CA LEU A 32 12.65 9.91 -26.01
C LEU A 32 14.15 10.01 -25.81
N SER A 33 14.86 10.36 -26.91
CA SER A 33 16.27 10.70 -26.82
C SER A 33 16.47 12.03 -26.08
N GLN A 34 17.63 12.21 -25.46
CA GLN A 34 17.96 13.50 -24.78
C GLN A 34 17.87 14.72 -25.71
N PRO A 35 18.32 14.67 -26.99
CA PRO A 35 18.11 15.77 -27.92
C PRO A 35 16.63 16.08 -28.19
N ALA A 36 15.80 15.04 -28.36
CA ALA A 36 14.36 15.21 -28.55
C ALA A 36 13.69 15.85 -27.32
N MET A 37 14.09 15.44 -26.12
CA MET A 37 13.61 16.03 -24.87
C MET A 37 14.04 17.50 -24.72
N SER A 38 15.29 17.83 -25.10
CA SER A 38 15.75 19.23 -25.10
C SER A 38 14.99 20.08 -26.10
N CYS A 39 14.65 19.55 -27.26
CA CYS A 39 13.81 20.22 -28.25
C CYS A 39 12.37 20.44 -27.71
N ALA A 40 11.79 19.44 -27.06
CA ALA A 40 10.48 19.56 -26.40
C ALA A 40 10.50 20.67 -25.33
N LEU A 41 11.54 20.72 -24.48
CA LEU A 41 11.70 21.80 -23.48
C LEU A 41 11.82 23.19 -24.14
N ALA A 42 12.55 23.31 -25.24
CA ALA A 42 12.67 24.58 -25.96
C ALA A 42 11.32 25.05 -26.53
N ARG A 43 10.51 24.12 -27.07
CA ARG A 43 9.14 24.42 -27.55
C ARG A 43 8.22 24.84 -26.41
N LEU A 44 8.28 24.18 -25.25
CA LEU A 44 7.53 24.54 -24.05
C LEU A 44 7.90 25.93 -23.55
N ARG A 45 9.20 26.25 -23.46
CA ARG A 45 9.71 27.58 -23.09
C ARG A 45 9.16 28.69 -24.03
N SER A 46 9.21 28.41 -25.32
CA SER A 46 8.66 29.37 -26.33
C SER A 46 7.15 29.54 -26.19
N TYR A 47 6.40 28.48 -25.93
CA TYR A 47 4.95 28.53 -25.81
C TYR A 47 4.49 29.28 -24.56
N PHE A 48 5.10 28.96 -23.41
CA PHE A 48 4.75 29.57 -22.12
C PHE A 48 5.46 30.90 -21.85
N ASN A 49 6.42 31.27 -22.69
CA ASN A 49 7.33 32.40 -22.45
C ASN A 49 7.96 32.35 -21.05
N ASP A 50 8.34 31.18 -20.62
CA ASP A 50 8.90 30.86 -19.28
C ASP A 50 9.95 29.75 -19.41
N PRO A 51 11.05 29.81 -18.64
CA PRO A 51 12.07 28.75 -18.65
C PRO A 51 11.58 27.37 -18.24
N ILE A 52 10.42 27.26 -17.56
CA ILE A 52 9.82 26.04 -17.01
C ILE A 52 10.72 25.34 -15.97
N LEU A 53 11.98 25.12 -16.32
CA LEU A 53 13.04 24.63 -15.45
C LEU A 53 14.24 25.58 -15.54
N THR A 54 14.75 26.01 -14.40
CA THR A 54 15.95 26.85 -14.26
C THR A 54 17.08 26.06 -13.59
N GLN A 55 18.31 26.40 -13.92
CA GLN A 55 19.48 25.78 -13.32
C GLN A 55 19.82 26.48 -12.00
N VAL A 56 19.85 25.71 -10.91
CA VAL A 56 20.32 26.15 -9.60
C VAL A 56 21.48 25.23 -9.18
N GLY A 57 22.67 25.75 -9.29
CA GLY A 57 23.89 24.93 -9.12
C GLY A 57 24.00 23.84 -10.19
N ARG A 58 24.01 22.58 -9.78
CA ARG A 58 24.04 21.42 -10.69
C ARG A 58 22.67 20.83 -10.99
N ASN A 59 21.61 21.33 -10.35
CA ASN A 59 20.25 20.79 -10.46
C ASN A 59 19.38 21.71 -11.33
N LEU A 60 18.44 21.11 -12.04
CA LEU A 60 17.32 21.82 -12.63
C LEU A 60 16.20 21.88 -11.59
N VAL A 61 15.57 23.03 -11.41
CA VAL A 61 14.42 23.24 -10.54
C VAL A 61 13.29 23.90 -11.29
N PRO A 62 12.02 23.57 -11.01
CA PRO A 62 10.88 24.21 -11.64
C PRO A 62 10.81 25.70 -11.32
N THR A 63 10.40 26.51 -12.30
CA THR A 63 10.00 27.90 -12.08
C THR A 63 8.68 27.93 -11.29
N PRO A 64 8.24 29.08 -10.74
CA PRO A 64 6.91 29.22 -10.15
C PRO A 64 5.80 28.77 -11.12
N LEU A 65 5.91 29.12 -12.41
CA LEU A 65 4.98 28.64 -13.45
C LEU A 65 5.10 27.12 -13.64
N GLY A 66 6.31 26.56 -13.76
CA GLY A 66 6.54 25.12 -13.85
C GLY A 66 5.89 24.38 -12.69
N THR A 67 6.06 24.88 -11.46
CA THR A 67 5.45 24.29 -10.27
C THR A 67 3.90 24.34 -10.36
N SER A 68 3.33 25.46 -10.77
CA SER A 68 1.86 25.60 -10.89
C SER A 68 1.24 24.75 -12.00
N LEU A 69 2.03 24.39 -13.03
CA LEU A 69 1.58 23.54 -14.15
C LEU A 69 1.66 22.04 -13.82
N ALA A 70 2.47 21.63 -12.83
CA ALA A 70 2.73 20.21 -12.56
C ALA A 70 1.44 19.42 -12.33
N GLN A 71 0.63 19.84 -11.38
CA GLN A 71 -0.61 19.13 -11.02
C GLN A 71 -1.68 19.22 -12.13
N PRO A 72 -2.03 20.39 -12.70
CA PRO A 72 -3.01 20.46 -13.79
C PRO A 72 -2.65 19.64 -15.02
N VAL A 73 -1.37 19.60 -15.41
CA VAL A 73 -0.92 18.81 -16.55
C VAL A 73 -1.08 17.32 -16.28
N ARG A 74 -0.73 16.87 -15.10
CA ARG A 74 -0.85 15.48 -14.67
C ARG A 74 -2.30 15.02 -14.66
N GLU A 75 -3.20 15.81 -14.07
CA GLU A 75 -4.64 15.54 -14.10
C GLU A 75 -5.20 15.43 -15.51
N LEU A 76 -4.76 16.34 -16.42
CA LEU A 76 -5.17 16.30 -17.82
C LEU A 76 -4.69 15.02 -18.51
N LEU A 77 -3.46 14.60 -18.28
CA LEU A 77 -2.91 13.37 -18.85
C LEU A 77 -3.66 12.14 -18.32
N MET A 78 -3.92 12.07 -17.01
CA MET A 78 -4.71 10.98 -16.41
C MET A 78 -6.12 10.90 -16.99
N ARG A 79 -6.80 12.05 -17.16
CA ARG A 79 -8.12 12.11 -17.82
C ARG A 79 -8.06 11.64 -19.26
N THR A 80 -7.03 12.03 -19.97
CA THR A 80 -6.82 11.61 -21.37
C THR A 80 -6.59 10.11 -21.45
N GLU A 81 -5.74 9.53 -20.61
CA GLU A 81 -5.51 8.10 -20.53
C GLU A 81 -6.81 7.34 -20.16
N ALA A 82 -7.54 7.79 -19.15
CA ALA A 82 -8.82 7.20 -18.77
C ALA A 82 -9.83 7.23 -19.94
N THR A 83 -9.83 8.30 -20.73
CA THR A 83 -10.70 8.42 -21.92
C THR A 83 -10.28 7.48 -23.03
N LEU A 84 -8.98 7.34 -23.30
CA LEU A 84 -8.44 6.43 -24.31
C LEU A 84 -8.60 4.95 -23.92
N ASP A 85 -8.52 4.66 -22.63
CA ASP A 85 -8.75 3.32 -22.08
C ASP A 85 -10.23 2.99 -21.91
N SER A 86 -11.12 3.98 -22.06
CA SER A 86 -12.57 3.82 -21.98
C SER A 86 -13.06 2.95 -23.13
N ARG A 87 -13.15 1.66 -22.91
CA ARG A 87 -13.75 0.70 -23.82
C ARG A 87 -15.16 0.38 -23.35
N PRO A 88 -16.12 0.16 -24.25
CA PRO A 88 -17.50 -0.16 -23.87
C PRO A 88 -17.60 -1.48 -23.09
N ASN A 89 -16.60 -2.37 -23.21
CA ASN A 89 -16.54 -3.63 -22.48
C ASN A 89 -15.10 -3.91 -22.06
N PHE A 90 -14.92 -4.34 -20.82
CA PHE A 90 -13.66 -4.89 -20.33
C PHE A 90 -13.74 -6.42 -20.37
N ASP A 91 -12.81 -7.04 -21.09
CA ASP A 91 -12.65 -8.50 -21.15
C ASP A 91 -11.34 -8.89 -20.46
N PRO A 92 -11.40 -9.49 -19.27
CA PRO A 92 -10.21 -9.92 -18.54
C PRO A 92 -9.39 -10.97 -19.32
N GLY A 93 -10.03 -11.82 -20.13
CA GLY A 93 -9.35 -12.88 -20.87
C GLY A 93 -8.40 -12.38 -21.98
N THR A 94 -8.65 -11.20 -22.51
CA THR A 94 -7.86 -10.62 -23.62
C THR A 94 -7.00 -9.42 -23.22
N THR A 95 -7.18 -8.89 -22.02
CA THR A 95 -6.45 -7.72 -21.55
C THR A 95 -4.96 -8.01 -21.39
N ARG A 96 -4.13 -7.02 -21.71
CA ARG A 96 -2.67 -7.02 -21.45
C ARG A 96 -2.27 -5.87 -20.55
N ARG A 97 -3.24 -5.37 -19.78
CA ARG A 97 -3.03 -4.21 -18.92
C ARG A 97 -2.13 -4.55 -17.72
N LYS A 98 -1.26 -3.62 -17.39
CA LYS A 98 -0.46 -3.63 -16.16
C LYS A 98 -1.15 -2.76 -15.12
N PHE A 99 -1.33 -3.29 -13.91
CA PHE A 99 -1.82 -2.54 -12.75
C PHE A 99 -0.69 -2.34 -11.76
N ARG A 100 -0.52 -1.09 -11.33
CA ARG A 100 0.46 -0.67 -10.31
C ARG A 100 -0.28 -0.49 -9.00
N ILE A 101 0.02 -1.34 -8.03
CA ILE A 101 -0.70 -1.38 -6.76
C ILE A 101 0.29 -1.17 -5.63
N MET A 102 0.05 -0.15 -4.81
CA MET A 102 0.87 0.13 -3.64
C MET A 102 0.21 -0.45 -2.39
N MET A 103 0.95 -1.25 -1.63
CA MET A 103 0.47 -1.91 -0.42
C MET A 103 1.61 -2.28 0.52
N SER A 104 1.29 -2.69 1.75
CA SER A 104 2.25 -3.28 2.68
C SER A 104 2.65 -4.70 2.23
N ASP A 105 3.82 -5.15 2.66
CA ASP A 105 4.28 -6.53 2.49
C ASP A 105 3.33 -7.55 3.14
N TYR A 106 2.65 -7.16 4.23
CA TYR A 106 1.58 -7.93 4.85
C TYR A 106 0.42 -8.18 3.89
N VAL A 107 -0.20 -7.13 3.35
CA VAL A 107 -1.33 -7.25 2.40
C VAL A 107 -0.91 -8.00 1.14
N SER A 108 0.30 -7.73 0.65
CA SER A 108 0.87 -8.48 -0.49
C SER A 108 0.90 -9.98 -0.23
N THR A 109 1.29 -10.40 0.96
CA THR A 109 1.39 -11.81 1.33
C THR A 109 0.03 -12.47 1.51
N VAL A 110 -0.90 -11.83 2.23
CA VAL A 110 -2.17 -12.47 2.62
C VAL A 110 -3.26 -12.35 1.56
N LEU A 111 -3.22 -11.35 0.69
CA LEU A 111 -4.26 -11.09 -0.31
C LEU A 111 -3.73 -11.21 -1.74
N MET A 112 -2.66 -10.49 -2.09
CA MET A 112 -2.24 -10.35 -3.47
C MET A 112 -1.72 -11.67 -4.07
N ALA A 113 -1.12 -12.53 -3.26
CA ALA A 113 -0.69 -13.86 -3.68
C ALA A 113 -1.88 -14.71 -4.19
N GLU A 114 -3.05 -14.61 -3.57
CA GLU A 114 -4.27 -15.29 -4.04
C GLU A 114 -4.85 -14.62 -5.29
N ILE A 115 -4.84 -13.29 -5.36
CA ILE A 115 -5.25 -12.54 -6.55
C ILE A 115 -4.46 -12.98 -7.79
N THR A 116 -3.15 -13.10 -7.67
CA THR A 116 -2.29 -13.52 -8.81
C THR A 116 -2.59 -14.95 -9.24
N ARG A 117 -2.87 -15.89 -8.32
CA ARG A 117 -3.30 -17.25 -8.67
C ARG A 117 -4.63 -17.30 -9.43
N ARG A 118 -5.57 -16.43 -9.07
CA ARG A 118 -6.88 -16.33 -9.74
C ARG A 118 -6.75 -15.72 -11.13
N THR A 119 -6.00 -14.63 -11.24
CA THR A 119 -5.82 -13.93 -12.52
C THR A 119 -5.05 -14.73 -13.54
N GLU A 120 -4.14 -15.62 -13.13
CA GLU A 120 -3.45 -16.54 -14.04
C GLU A 120 -4.44 -17.35 -14.90
N ARG A 121 -5.61 -17.69 -14.37
CA ARG A 121 -6.63 -18.49 -15.07
C ARG A 121 -7.60 -17.65 -15.87
N VAL A 122 -8.01 -16.49 -15.37
CA VAL A 122 -9.12 -15.70 -15.95
C VAL A 122 -8.64 -14.47 -16.71
N ALA A 123 -7.43 -14.02 -16.49
CA ALA A 123 -6.83 -12.83 -17.10
C ALA A 123 -5.32 -13.02 -17.35
N PRO A 124 -4.91 -14.04 -18.15
CA PRO A 124 -3.51 -14.47 -18.27
C PRO A 124 -2.58 -13.39 -18.86
N GLY A 125 -3.11 -12.41 -19.56
CA GLY A 125 -2.34 -11.28 -20.10
C GLY A 125 -2.19 -10.10 -19.13
N MET A 126 -2.93 -10.11 -18.02
CA MET A 126 -2.86 -9.04 -17.00
C MET A 126 -1.57 -9.16 -16.18
N THR A 127 -0.97 -8.03 -15.85
CA THR A 127 0.24 -7.99 -15.02
C THR A 127 0.06 -7.04 -13.85
N PHE A 128 0.74 -7.34 -12.74
CA PHE A 128 0.73 -6.52 -11.53
C PHE A 128 2.15 -6.09 -11.18
N GLU A 129 2.30 -4.82 -10.87
CA GLU A 129 3.50 -4.27 -10.24
C GLU A 129 3.14 -3.89 -8.80
N ILE A 130 3.67 -4.65 -7.85
CA ILE A 130 3.42 -4.43 -6.42
C ILE A 130 4.50 -3.51 -5.88
N LEU A 131 4.07 -2.39 -5.32
CA LEU A 131 4.96 -1.36 -4.81
C LEU A 131 4.81 -1.27 -3.28
N PRO A 132 5.91 -1.19 -2.53
CA PRO A 132 5.83 -0.92 -1.09
C PRO A 132 5.35 0.51 -0.85
N HIS A 133 4.80 0.78 0.34
CA HIS A 133 4.45 2.14 0.73
C HIS A 133 5.69 3.04 0.67
N GLY A 134 5.69 3.98 -0.26
CA GLY A 134 6.77 4.94 -0.46
C GLY A 134 6.75 6.09 0.55
N ILE A 135 7.45 7.17 0.22
CA ILE A 135 7.54 8.36 1.08
C ILE A 135 6.18 9.06 1.22
N SER A 136 5.40 9.10 0.16
CA SER A 136 4.07 9.72 0.12
C SER A 136 3.12 8.89 -0.75
N PRO A 137 2.40 7.91 -0.16
CA PRO A 137 1.40 7.12 -0.89
C PRO A 137 0.30 7.98 -1.52
N GLU A 138 -0.13 9.04 -0.82
CA GLU A 138 -1.12 9.99 -1.32
C GLU A 138 -0.65 10.65 -2.61
N THR A 139 0.56 11.20 -2.60
CA THR A 139 1.15 11.85 -3.78
C THR A 139 1.32 10.87 -4.94
N ALA A 140 1.67 9.61 -4.68
CA ALA A 140 1.75 8.60 -5.72
C ALA A 140 0.38 8.33 -6.38
N LEU A 141 -0.70 8.34 -5.59
CA LEU A 141 -2.05 8.21 -6.09
C LEU A 141 -2.49 9.45 -6.88
N GLU A 142 -2.30 10.65 -6.32
CA GLU A 142 -2.59 11.93 -6.96
C GLU A 142 -1.86 12.11 -8.29
N ASN A 143 -0.63 11.63 -8.35
CA ASN A 143 0.20 11.70 -9.55
C ASN A 143 -0.15 10.66 -10.62
N GLY A 144 -1.01 9.66 -10.30
CA GLY A 144 -1.25 8.53 -11.18
C GLY A 144 -0.05 7.59 -11.32
N ASP A 145 0.92 7.68 -10.40
CA ASP A 145 2.07 6.76 -10.35
C ASP A 145 1.63 5.35 -9.96
N ILE A 146 0.46 5.21 -9.34
CA ILE A 146 -0.20 3.96 -8.97
C ILE A 146 -1.66 3.97 -9.39
N ASP A 147 -2.23 2.78 -9.63
CA ASP A 147 -3.64 2.58 -9.96
C ASP A 147 -4.49 2.40 -8.70
N LEU A 148 -3.96 1.68 -7.72
CA LEU A 148 -4.62 1.38 -6.44
C LEU A 148 -3.64 1.58 -5.28
N LEU A 149 -4.18 2.11 -4.18
CA LEU A 149 -3.51 2.22 -2.89
C LEU A 149 -4.27 1.37 -1.87
N LEU A 150 -3.61 0.39 -1.25
CA LEU A 150 -4.16 -0.47 -0.20
C LEU A 150 -3.44 -0.17 1.12
N MET A 151 -4.20 0.26 2.11
CA MET A 151 -3.71 0.56 3.46
C MET A 151 -4.86 0.67 4.45
N PRO A 152 -4.61 0.76 5.76
CA PRO A 152 -5.66 1.02 6.73
C PRO A 152 -6.47 2.28 6.40
N ASP A 153 -7.79 2.19 6.51
CA ASP A 153 -8.76 3.23 6.11
C ASP A 153 -8.50 4.60 6.75
N GLU A 154 -7.99 4.61 7.98
CA GLU A 154 -7.65 5.84 8.70
C GLU A 154 -6.49 6.64 8.06
N PHE A 155 -5.70 6.03 7.17
CA PHE A 155 -4.57 6.65 6.48
C PHE A 155 -4.84 6.93 5.00
N LEU A 156 -5.99 6.53 4.48
CA LEU A 156 -6.35 6.81 3.10
C LEU A 156 -6.65 8.30 2.88
N PRO A 157 -6.27 8.86 1.72
CA PRO A 157 -6.60 10.24 1.35
C PRO A 157 -8.11 10.37 1.16
N ARG A 158 -8.72 11.37 1.82
CA ARG A 158 -10.17 11.57 1.83
C ARG A 158 -10.73 12.16 0.53
N GLU A 159 -9.87 12.73 -0.29
CA GLU A 159 -10.19 13.37 -1.56
C GLU A 159 -10.46 12.34 -2.66
N HIS A 160 -10.12 11.10 -2.43
CA HIS A 160 -10.24 10.01 -3.40
C HIS A 160 -11.30 8.98 -2.95
N PRO A 161 -11.99 8.34 -3.91
CA PRO A 161 -12.90 7.26 -3.60
C PRO A 161 -12.15 6.07 -2.98
N SER A 162 -12.80 5.41 -2.03
CA SER A 162 -12.26 4.26 -1.35
C SER A 162 -13.33 3.22 -1.05
N GLU A 163 -12.93 1.96 -0.90
CA GLU A 163 -13.79 0.84 -0.52
C GLU A 163 -13.11 0.01 0.57
N PRO A 164 -13.84 -0.43 1.60
CA PRO A 164 -13.32 -1.37 2.59
C PRO A 164 -13.05 -2.73 1.93
N LEU A 165 -11.98 -3.41 2.37
CA LEU A 165 -11.62 -4.74 1.90
C LEU A 165 -11.86 -5.81 2.97
N PHE A 166 -11.22 -5.69 4.13
CA PHE A 166 -11.35 -6.65 5.24
C PHE A 166 -10.92 -6.04 6.57
N GLU A 167 -11.33 -6.69 7.65
CA GLU A 167 -10.85 -6.39 8.99
C GLU A 167 -9.71 -7.35 9.38
N GLU A 168 -8.74 -6.83 10.14
CA GLU A 168 -7.60 -7.56 10.64
C GLU A 168 -7.40 -7.28 12.13
N TYR A 169 -6.81 -8.23 12.85
CA TYR A 169 -6.58 -8.14 14.29
C TYR A 169 -5.11 -8.31 14.60
N TYR A 170 -4.65 -7.58 15.60
CA TYR A 170 -3.31 -7.80 16.13
C TYR A 170 -3.29 -8.91 17.17
N VAL A 171 -2.19 -9.67 17.15
CA VAL A 171 -1.86 -10.70 18.13
C VAL A 171 -0.42 -10.52 18.62
N CYS A 172 -0.12 -11.10 19.77
CA CYS A 172 1.26 -11.21 20.24
C CYS A 172 1.88 -12.52 19.72
N LEU A 173 3.02 -12.41 19.08
CA LEU A 173 3.81 -13.53 18.58
C LEU A 173 4.98 -13.77 19.52
N ALA A 174 5.19 -15.03 19.94
CA ALA A 174 6.30 -15.44 20.75
C ALA A 174 6.89 -16.76 20.22
N CYS A 175 8.15 -17.07 20.59
CA CYS A 175 8.72 -18.40 20.33
C CYS A 175 7.90 -19.48 21.04
N ALA A 176 7.65 -20.62 20.39
CA ALA A 176 6.91 -21.74 20.98
C ALA A 176 7.49 -22.21 22.31
N HIS A 177 8.82 -22.15 22.44
CA HIS A 177 9.58 -22.56 23.63
C HIS A 177 10.01 -21.37 24.50
N HIS A 178 9.22 -20.27 24.49
CA HIS A 178 9.54 -19.10 25.32
C HIS A 178 9.55 -19.48 26.81
N PRO A 179 10.61 -19.13 27.56
CA PRO A 179 10.81 -19.66 28.91
C PRO A 179 9.81 -19.18 29.96
N THR A 180 9.24 -17.97 29.78
CA THR A 180 8.36 -17.31 30.77
C THR A 180 6.95 -17.09 30.30
N ILE A 181 6.64 -17.30 28.99
CA ILE A 181 5.30 -17.16 28.44
C ILE A 181 4.65 -18.54 28.28
N GLY A 182 3.50 -18.75 28.94
CA GLY A 182 2.67 -19.94 28.79
C GLY A 182 1.69 -19.85 27.61
N GLN A 183 0.43 -20.14 27.89
CA GLN A 183 -0.68 -20.07 26.91
C GLN A 183 -1.30 -18.64 26.81
N SER A 184 -0.93 -17.74 27.68
CA SER A 184 -1.36 -16.34 27.70
C SER A 184 -0.20 -15.45 28.12
N ILE A 185 -0.35 -14.16 27.88
CA ILE A 185 0.59 -13.13 28.29
C ILE A 185 -0.17 -12.06 29.08
N THR A 186 0.36 -11.65 30.24
CA THR A 186 -0.17 -10.55 31.01
C THR A 186 0.31 -9.19 30.45
N GLN A 187 -0.39 -8.11 30.78
CA GLN A 187 0.02 -6.76 30.35
C GLN A 187 1.40 -6.39 30.92
N ALA A 188 1.69 -6.73 32.17
CA ALA A 188 3.00 -6.51 32.77
C ALA A 188 4.11 -7.24 31.99
N GLN A 189 3.93 -8.54 31.71
CA GLN A 189 4.89 -9.30 30.90
C GLN A 189 5.07 -8.69 29.52
N TYR A 190 3.97 -8.29 28.85
CA TYR A 190 4.03 -7.70 27.53
C TYR A 190 4.84 -6.40 27.49
N LEU A 191 4.71 -5.54 28.49
CA LEU A 191 5.41 -4.25 28.58
C LEU A 191 6.89 -4.41 28.98
N GLU A 192 7.22 -5.40 29.83
CA GLU A 192 8.58 -5.66 30.31
C GLU A 192 9.46 -6.40 29.31
N LEU A 193 8.87 -7.26 28.48
CA LEU A 193 9.61 -8.06 27.50
C LEU A 193 10.17 -7.17 26.38
N ARG A 194 11.18 -7.70 25.69
CA ARG A 194 11.80 -7.01 24.55
C ARG A 194 10.98 -7.24 23.30
N HIS A 195 10.71 -6.16 22.57
CA HIS A 195 9.90 -6.19 21.34
C HIS A 195 10.73 -6.09 20.08
N VAL A 196 10.32 -6.86 19.08
CA VAL A 196 10.60 -6.57 17.67
C VAL A 196 9.41 -5.84 17.10
N VAL A 197 9.63 -4.69 16.45
CA VAL A 197 8.57 -3.87 15.87
C VAL A 197 8.82 -3.62 14.38
N ALA A 198 7.77 -3.63 13.59
CA ALA A 198 7.82 -3.23 12.19
C ALA A 198 7.46 -1.75 12.05
N ARG A 199 8.27 -1.00 11.34
CA ARG A 199 8.01 0.40 10.96
C ARG A 199 8.12 0.54 9.45
N PRO A 200 7.06 0.16 8.71
CA PRO A 200 7.08 0.16 7.26
C PRO A 200 7.08 1.58 6.70
N GLY A 201 7.68 1.72 5.50
CA GLY A 201 7.74 2.97 4.78
C GLY A 201 8.98 3.82 5.04
N ALA A 202 9.24 4.76 4.14
CA ALA A 202 10.47 5.56 4.12
C ALA A 202 10.39 6.89 4.90
N HIS A 203 9.18 7.29 5.36
CA HIS A 203 9.00 8.61 6.01
C HIS A 203 9.29 8.55 7.51
N PRO A 204 10.22 9.35 8.04
CA PRO A 204 10.64 9.32 9.45
C PRO A 204 9.49 9.56 10.46
N GLN A 205 8.50 10.38 10.10
CA GLN A 205 7.38 10.75 10.98
C GLN A 205 6.17 9.80 10.89
N ARG A 206 6.06 8.96 9.84
CA ARG A 206 4.96 8.01 9.62
C ARG A 206 5.37 6.54 9.81
N ARG A 207 6.51 6.28 10.46
CA ARG A 207 7.09 4.95 10.60
C ARG A 207 6.49 4.09 11.70
N ARG A 208 5.46 4.57 12.41
CA ARG A 208 4.85 3.79 13.49
C ARG A 208 3.71 2.95 12.94
N ALA A 209 3.71 1.66 13.28
CA ALA A 209 2.57 0.79 13.00
C ALA A 209 1.36 1.19 13.86
N VAL A 210 0.17 0.80 13.42
CA VAL A 210 -1.10 1.14 14.11
C VAL A 210 -1.10 0.70 15.57
N ASP A 211 -0.54 -0.48 15.87
CA ASP A 211 -0.41 -1.01 17.23
C ASP A 211 0.47 -0.14 18.13
N GLU A 212 1.51 0.46 17.57
CA GLU A 212 2.41 1.37 18.31
C GLU A 212 1.72 2.68 18.64
N LEU A 213 0.98 3.26 17.67
CA LEU A 213 0.16 4.45 17.89
C LEU A 213 -0.95 4.21 18.93
N TYR A 214 -1.53 3.00 18.90
CA TYR A 214 -2.57 2.65 19.85
C TYR A 214 -2.03 2.52 21.28
N LEU A 215 -0.88 1.86 21.50
CA LEU A 215 -0.23 1.76 22.79
C LEU A 215 0.13 3.13 23.36
N GLU A 216 0.64 4.04 22.53
CA GLU A 216 0.95 5.40 22.92
C GLU A 216 -0.30 6.15 23.41
N ARG A 217 -1.45 6.00 22.74
CA ARG A 217 -2.74 6.57 23.17
C ARG A 217 -3.21 6.00 24.52
N LEU A 218 -2.83 4.78 24.86
CA LEU A 218 -3.11 4.16 26.16
C LEU A 218 -2.10 4.56 27.24
N GLY A 219 -1.09 5.39 26.92
CA GLY A 219 -0.04 5.79 27.84
C GLY A 219 0.96 4.68 28.14
N HIS A 220 1.10 3.69 27.26
CA HIS A 220 2.01 2.56 27.43
C HIS A 220 3.20 2.66 26.48
N GLU A 221 4.39 2.38 27.02
CA GLU A 221 5.63 2.26 26.26
C GLU A 221 6.11 0.81 26.28
N ARG A 222 6.63 0.35 25.12
CA ARG A 222 7.25 -0.96 24.96
C ARG A 222 8.77 -0.84 25.01
N ARG A 223 9.43 -1.87 25.53
CA ARG A 223 10.88 -2.00 25.40
C ARG A 223 11.25 -2.50 24.02
N ILE A 224 11.49 -1.60 23.07
CA ILE A 224 11.86 -1.93 21.69
C ILE A 224 13.35 -2.31 21.66
N ASP A 225 13.63 -3.52 21.18
CA ASP A 225 14.98 -4.08 21.05
C ASP A 225 15.44 -4.13 19.58
N VAL A 226 14.49 -4.39 18.64
CA VAL A 226 14.76 -4.47 17.22
C VAL A 226 13.67 -3.73 16.45
N VAL A 227 14.07 -2.93 15.46
CA VAL A 227 13.17 -2.28 14.50
C VAL A 227 13.47 -2.83 13.11
N VAL A 228 12.44 -3.28 12.41
CA VAL A 228 12.52 -3.79 11.04
C VAL A 228 11.65 -2.95 10.11
N GLY A 229 11.91 -3.00 8.79
CA GLY A 229 11.16 -2.23 7.79
C GLY A 229 9.89 -2.91 7.29
N GLU A 230 9.70 -4.19 7.57
CA GLU A 230 8.67 -5.04 6.99
C GLU A 230 8.05 -5.95 8.04
N PHE A 231 6.75 -6.29 7.87
CA PHE A 231 6.05 -7.19 8.78
C PHE A 231 6.46 -8.66 8.61
N ASN A 232 6.78 -9.06 7.39
CA ASN A 232 7.12 -10.45 7.04
C ASN A 232 8.39 -10.97 7.72
N VAL A 233 9.28 -10.11 8.16
CA VAL A 233 10.53 -10.51 8.81
C VAL A 233 10.42 -10.62 10.34
N LEU A 234 9.33 -10.14 10.96
CA LEU A 234 9.14 -10.18 12.42
C LEU A 234 9.34 -11.60 13.02
N PRO A 235 8.77 -12.67 12.43
CA PRO A 235 8.89 -14.02 12.95
C PRO A 235 10.34 -14.51 13.13
N GLN A 236 11.24 -14.16 12.20
CA GLN A 236 12.63 -14.55 12.22
C GLN A 236 13.39 -13.98 13.43
N TYR A 237 12.99 -12.80 13.91
CA TYR A 237 13.60 -12.15 15.08
C TYR A 237 13.00 -12.60 16.41
N VAL A 238 11.88 -13.33 16.36
CA VAL A 238 11.18 -13.90 17.53
C VAL A 238 11.60 -15.35 17.80
N VAL A 239 11.69 -16.17 16.75
CA VAL A 239 12.06 -17.59 16.90
C VAL A 239 13.43 -17.76 17.58
N GLY A 240 13.48 -18.67 18.56
CA GLY A 240 14.71 -18.97 19.31
C GLY A 240 15.17 -17.86 20.25
N THR A 241 14.33 -16.86 20.52
CA THR A 241 14.64 -15.72 21.40
C THR A 241 13.59 -15.54 22.50
N THR A 242 13.87 -14.63 23.42
CA THR A 242 12.90 -14.16 24.44
C THR A 242 12.18 -12.88 23.99
N ARG A 243 12.30 -12.50 22.72
CA ARG A 243 11.58 -11.35 22.17
C ARG A 243 10.17 -11.76 21.79
N ILE A 244 9.29 -10.77 21.79
CA ILE A 244 7.93 -10.88 21.29
C ILE A 244 7.70 -9.84 20.18
N ALA A 245 6.67 -10.05 19.38
CA ALA A 245 6.25 -9.06 18.38
C ALA A 245 4.72 -8.94 18.39
N THR A 246 4.22 -7.73 18.09
CA THR A 246 2.82 -7.55 17.72
C THR A 246 2.72 -7.65 16.21
N MET A 247 1.79 -8.47 15.73
CA MET A 247 1.69 -8.84 14.34
C MET A 247 0.22 -9.06 13.94
N HIS A 248 -0.08 -8.88 12.67
CA HIS A 248 -1.36 -9.19 12.04
C HIS A 248 -1.68 -10.69 12.19
N TYR A 249 -2.88 -11.02 12.62
CA TYR A 249 -3.27 -12.40 12.93
C TYR A 249 -3.14 -13.37 11.74
N ARG A 250 -3.59 -12.96 10.54
CA ARG A 250 -3.46 -13.79 9.34
C ARG A 250 -2.02 -14.11 9.01
N LEU A 251 -1.15 -13.12 9.12
CA LEU A 251 0.28 -13.30 8.86
C LEU A 251 0.93 -14.17 9.96
N ALA A 252 0.57 -13.96 11.24
CA ALA A 252 1.02 -14.78 12.34
C ALA A 252 0.63 -16.26 12.16
N ARG A 253 -0.61 -16.53 11.73
CA ARG A 253 -1.07 -17.90 11.41
C ARG A 253 -0.26 -18.55 10.30
N LEU A 254 0.00 -17.81 9.24
CA LEU A 254 0.80 -18.29 8.12
C LEU A 254 2.19 -18.75 8.64
N TYR A 255 2.88 -17.90 9.38
CA TYR A 255 4.21 -18.22 9.88
C TYR A 255 4.21 -19.31 10.96
N ALA A 256 3.24 -19.34 11.85
CA ALA A 256 3.13 -20.38 12.87
C ALA A 256 2.82 -21.79 12.31
N SER A 257 2.38 -21.88 11.03
CA SER A 257 2.18 -23.18 10.37
C SER A 257 3.47 -23.92 10.04
N TYR A 258 4.61 -23.24 9.96
CA TYR A 258 5.90 -23.84 9.61
C TYR A 258 7.09 -23.36 10.47
N MET A 259 6.86 -22.42 11.38
CA MET A 259 7.87 -21.95 12.33
C MET A 259 7.44 -22.26 13.77
N PRO A 260 8.37 -22.53 14.71
CA PRO A 260 8.06 -22.82 16.11
C PRO A 260 7.63 -21.55 16.86
N LEU A 261 6.45 -21.08 16.56
CA LEU A 261 5.83 -19.87 17.09
C LEU A 261 4.53 -20.18 17.81
N LYS A 262 4.19 -19.39 18.81
CA LYS A 262 2.87 -19.35 19.43
C LYS A 262 2.23 -17.99 19.25
N ILE A 263 0.92 -18.04 19.00
CA ILE A 263 0.07 -16.87 18.82
C ILE A 263 -0.72 -16.67 20.12
N LEU A 264 -0.65 -15.48 20.68
CA LEU A 264 -1.28 -15.11 21.94
C LEU A 264 -2.20 -13.93 21.73
N THR A 265 -3.32 -13.91 22.43
CA THR A 265 -4.19 -12.72 22.46
C THR A 265 -3.43 -11.56 23.13
N LEU A 266 -3.59 -10.35 22.59
CA LEU A 266 -3.04 -9.17 23.24
C LEU A 266 -3.68 -8.97 24.63
N PRO A 267 -2.90 -8.56 25.64
CA PRO A 267 -3.42 -8.40 27.00
C PRO A 267 -4.18 -7.08 27.22
N PHE A 268 -4.53 -6.40 26.16
CA PHE A 268 -5.32 -5.16 26.13
C PHE A 268 -6.21 -5.16 24.89
N LYS A 269 -7.30 -4.38 24.93
CA LYS A 269 -8.20 -4.23 23.79
C LYS A 269 -7.49 -3.41 22.73
N CYS A 270 -7.33 -3.97 21.53
CA CYS A 270 -6.86 -3.27 20.35
C CYS A 270 -8.00 -3.30 19.31
N PRO A 271 -8.42 -2.16 18.75
CA PRO A 271 -9.45 -2.17 17.72
C PRO A 271 -8.95 -2.91 16.47
N PRO A 272 -9.86 -3.49 15.69
CA PRO A 272 -9.51 -4.07 14.41
C PRO A 272 -8.95 -3.01 13.47
N ILE A 273 -8.03 -3.42 12.61
CA ILE A 273 -7.56 -2.63 11.49
C ILE A 273 -8.52 -2.87 10.34
N ARG A 274 -8.97 -1.81 9.71
CA ARG A 274 -9.79 -1.91 8.49
C ARG A 274 -8.92 -1.62 7.30
N GLU A 275 -8.50 -2.67 6.60
CA GLU A 275 -7.81 -2.53 5.33
C GLU A 275 -8.81 -2.10 4.26
N ALA A 276 -8.43 -1.11 3.47
CA ALA A 276 -9.25 -0.55 2.42
C ALA A 276 -8.41 -0.24 1.18
N THR A 277 -9.06 -0.08 0.04
CA THR A 277 -8.45 0.34 -1.21
C THR A 277 -8.95 1.71 -1.62
N ALA A 278 -8.06 2.55 -2.15
CA ALA A 278 -8.38 3.82 -2.77
C ALA A 278 -7.82 3.91 -4.18
N TRP A 279 -8.44 4.72 -5.02
CA TRP A 279 -8.03 4.99 -6.40
C TRP A 279 -8.29 6.45 -6.75
N HIS A 280 -7.62 6.94 -7.79
CA HIS A 280 -7.82 8.32 -8.23
C HIS A 280 -9.24 8.52 -8.79
N SER A 281 -9.92 9.60 -8.37
CA SER A 281 -11.31 9.89 -8.77
C SER A 281 -11.53 9.95 -10.29
N HIS A 282 -10.52 10.35 -11.08
CA HIS A 282 -10.61 10.36 -12.54
C HIS A 282 -10.64 8.97 -13.17
N ARG A 283 -10.33 7.91 -12.40
CA ARG A 283 -10.39 6.50 -12.84
C ARG A 283 -11.61 5.75 -12.33
N ASP A 284 -12.60 6.45 -11.77
CA ASP A 284 -13.80 5.83 -11.20
C ASP A 284 -14.61 5.06 -12.25
N GLN A 285 -14.61 5.52 -13.50
CA GLN A 285 -15.28 4.88 -14.63
C GLN A 285 -14.40 3.85 -15.38
N ASP A 286 -13.22 3.56 -14.90
CA ASP A 286 -12.30 2.59 -15.50
C ASP A 286 -12.76 1.17 -15.21
N LEU A 287 -13.32 0.49 -16.22
CA LEU A 287 -13.90 -0.86 -16.09
C LEU A 287 -12.85 -1.91 -15.70
N GLY A 288 -11.61 -1.79 -16.19
CA GLY A 288 -10.53 -2.70 -15.81
C GLY A 288 -10.14 -2.54 -14.35
N LEU A 289 -10.07 -1.31 -13.87
CA LEU A 289 -9.81 -1.01 -12.46
C LEU A 289 -10.97 -1.46 -11.57
N ALA A 290 -12.22 -1.23 -12.00
CA ALA A 290 -13.42 -1.72 -11.31
C ALA A 290 -13.42 -3.24 -11.18
N TRP A 291 -13.02 -3.96 -12.24
CA TRP A 291 -12.89 -5.41 -12.21
C TRP A 291 -11.84 -5.88 -11.20
N VAL A 292 -10.65 -5.24 -11.17
CA VAL A 292 -9.60 -5.57 -10.17
C VAL A 292 -10.08 -5.28 -8.76
N ARG A 293 -10.76 -4.16 -8.51
CA ARG A 293 -11.35 -3.82 -7.20
C ARG A 293 -12.35 -4.89 -6.76
N GLN A 294 -13.24 -5.31 -7.65
CA GLN A 294 -14.21 -6.37 -7.35
C GLN A 294 -13.51 -7.70 -7.04
N LEU A 295 -12.46 -8.05 -7.78
CA LEU A 295 -11.67 -9.26 -7.52
C LEU A 295 -11.00 -9.19 -6.14
N LEU A 296 -10.41 -8.05 -5.77
CA LEU A 296 -9.82 -7.81 -4.44
C LEU A 296 -10.87 -8.01 -3.34
N LYS A 297 -12.06 -7.42 -3.50
CA LYS A 297 -13.15 -7.48 -2.53
C LYS A 297 -13.65 -8.91 -2.34
N VAL A 298 -14.02 -9.60 -3.42
CA VAL A 298 -14.50 -11.00 -3.34
C VAL A 298 -13.45 -11.92 -2.73
N THR A 299 -12.18 -11.74 -3.11
CA THR A 299 -11.10 -12.56 -2.55
C THR A 299 -10.91 -12.28 -1.06
N ALA A 300 -10.97 -11.01 -0.64
CA ALA A 300 -10.86 -10.63 0.76
C ALA A 300 -12.02 -11.19 1.59
N GLU A 301 -13.25 -11.11 1.08
CA GLU A 301 -14.45 -11.69 1.71
C GLU A 301 -14.31 -13.22 1.92
N GLU A 302 -13.83 -13.95 0.92
CA GLU A 302 -13.62 -15.39 1.03
C GLU A 302 -12.48 -15.74 2.02
N LEU A 303 -11.40 -14.94 2.05
CA LEU A 303 -10.32 -15.12 3.02
C LEU A 303 -10.79 -14.78 4.45
N ASP A 304 -11.69 -13.84 4.60
CA ASP A 304 -12.24 -13.43 5.90
C ASP A 304 -13.17 -14.49 6.48
N LEU A 305 -14.02 -15.10 5.66
CA LEU A 305 -14.90 -16.21 6.09
C LEU A 305 -14.09 -17.38 6.69
N THR A 306 -12.92 -17.68 6.12
CA THR A 306 -12.03 -18.73 6.65
C THR A 306 -11.33 -18.32 7.95
N ALA A 307 -11.08 -17.01 8.16
CA ALA A 307 -10.43 -16.50 9.36
C ALA A 307 -11.41 -16.31 10.53
N ALA A 308 -12.62 -15.83 10.26
CA ALA A 308 -13.67 -15.63 11.27
C ALA A 308 -14.06 -16.96 11.94
N ALA A 309 -14.16 -18.06 11.20
CA ALA A 309 -14.43 -19.39 11.73
C ALA A 309 -13.34 -19.91 12.70
N ALA A 310 -12.12 -19.38 12.62
CA ALA A 310 -11.01 -19.78 13.47
C ALA A 310 -10.70 -18.83 14.64
N ALA A 311 -11.24 -17.60 14.60
CA ALA A 311 -10.85 -16.52 15.53
C ALA A 311 -11.82 -16.28 16.69
N THR A 312 -13.00 -16.93 16.73
CA THR A 312 -13.96 -16.76 17.84
C THR A 312 -13.45 -17.57 19.07
N PRO A 313 -12.90 -16.89 20.11
CA PRO A 313 -12.59 -17.55 21.38
C PRO A 313 -13.84 -18.10 22.09
N GLU A 314 -15.03 -17.63 21.73
CA GLU A 314 -16.32 -18.04 22.30
C GLU A 314 -16.78 -19.44 21.88
N ALA A 315 -16.23 -20.01 20.81
CA ALA A 315 -16.56 -21.38 20.38
C ALA A 315 -15.86 -22.49 21.21
N ARG A 316 -15.11 -22.15 22.25
CA ARG A 316 -14.41 -23.10 23.14
C ARG A 316 -14.90 -23.09 24.58
N THR A 317 -16.12 -22.62 24.84
CA THR A 317 -16.74 -22.93 26.14
C THR A 317 -17.44 -24.28 25.99
N PRO A 318 -16.97 -25.35 26.66
CA PRO A 318 -17.73 -26.60 26.69
C PRO A 318 -19.04 -26.32 27.40
N ALA A 319 -20.15 -26.59 26.76
CA ALA A 319 -21.46 -26.68 27.37
C ALA A 319 -21.52 -27.91 28.27
N ALA A 320 -20.86 -27.85 29.44
CA ALA A 320 -20.88 -28.86 30.47
C ALA A 320 -20.73 -28.22 31.83
N ALA A 321 -21.80 -27.58 32.32
CA ALA A 321 -22.09 -27.39 33.76
C ALA A 321 -23.38 -26.60 33.98
N LEU A 322 -24.52 -27.10 33.44
CA LEU A 322 -25.86 -26.66 33.90
C LEU A 322 -26.86 -27.82 33.77
N ARG A 323 -26.53 -28.95 34.43
CA ARG A 323 -27.54 -29.92 34.89
C ARG A 323 -27.11 -30.39 36.26
N SER A 324 -27.59 -29.74 37.28
CA SER A 324 -27.96 -30.30 38.61
C SER A 324 -28.07 -29.12 39.60
N ARG A 325 -29.22 -28.59 39.73
CA ARG A 325 -30.09 -28.55 40.93
C ARG A 325 -31.31 -27.71 40.69
#